data_2abad4dd34930597c82c16d62af79e1e
#
_entry.id   2abad4dd34930597c82c16d62af79e1e
#
_cell.length_a   1.000
_cell.length_b   1.000
_cell.length_c   1.000
_cell.angle_alpha   90.00
_cell.angle_beta   90.00
_cell.angle_gamma   90.00
#
_symmetry.space_group_name_H-M   'P 1'
#
loop_
_entity.id
_entity.type
_entity.pdbx_description
1 polymer ?
#
loop_
_entity_poly.entity_id
_entity_poly.type
_entity_poly.pdbx_seq_one_letter_code
_entity_poly.pdbx_strand_id
1 'polypeptide(L)'
;MFRTNLAMQSVAARLGREGIPYVMKEKARNIYEHFIVQDIMSYLRIAAGTAERIDFLRVINKPFRNISREAFGKHVSLQALEDYYSMKNNDYSAACNRKACEAIRLWKRQMEFVKNAEPKLAVTFVCKACGYERYLRQRANVENSEKTQEWEEILNYIVEEAGHFKTAKEWQEAQETFGEQLRKGVARESGDNAQAADGAVRLLTVHASKGLEFDSVWIPDCNEKNFPHGNGLDPEHIEEERRIFYVAMTRAKKDLELLCLTGTAERPRFPSRFLIPLNRYRR
;
A
#
# COMPACT_ATOMS: atom_id res chain seq x y z
N MET A 1 -12.80 12.41 7.47
CA MET A 1 -13.10 12.05 6.04
C MET A 1 -11.82 12.04 5.22
N PHE A 2 -11.76 11.23 4.16
CA PHE A 2 -10.53 10.97 3.40
C PHE A 2 -10.77 11.14 1.90
N ARG A 3 -9.75 11.56 1.16
CA ARG A 3 -9.81 11.62 -0.30
C ARG A 3 -9.74 10.22 -0.92
N THR A 4 -8.92 9.33 -0.37
CA THR A 4 -8.68 7.99 -0.88
C THR A 4 -8.96 6.90 0.15
N ASN A 5 -9.27 5.70 -0.32
CA ASN A 5 -9.42 4.51 0.53
C ASN A 5 -8.10 4.12 1.22
N LEU A 6 -6.96 4.36 0.56
CA LEU A 6 -5.64 4.07 1.13
C LEU A 6 -5.38 4.91 2.38
N ALA A 7 -5.60 6.22 2.30
CA ALA A 7 -5.44 7.13 3.44
C ALA A 7 -6.40 6.76 4.60
N MET A 8 -7.64 6.37 4.28
CA MET A 8 -8.61 5.92 5.27
C MET A 8 -8.15 4.64 5.99
N GLN A 9 -7.64 3.65 5.25
CA GLN A 9 -7.16 2.40 5.83
C GLN A 9 -5.91 2.59 6.70
N SER A 10 -5.02 3.52 6.34
CA SER A 10 -3.87 3.89 7.16
C SER A 10 -4.30 4.36 8.55
N VAL A 11 -5.31 5.23 8.61
CA VAL A 11 -5.85 5.70 9.89
C VAL A 11 -6.60 4.59 10.62
N ALA A 12 -7.38 3.77 9.91
CA ALA A 12 -8.07 2.62 10.50
C ALA A 12 -7.09 1.63 11.17
N ALA A 13 -6.00 1.31 10.49
CA ALA A 13 -4.95 0.45 11.05
C ALA A 13 -4.32 1.06 12.32
N ARG A 14 -4.12 2.38 12.34
CA ARG A 14 -3.59 3.09 13.52
C ARG A 14 -4.59 3.06 14.67
N LEU A 15 -5.87 3.40 14.43
CA LEU A 15 -6.90 3.34 15.45
C LEU A 15 -7.05 1.94 16.05
N GLY A 16 -6.97 0.90 15.19
CA GLY A 16 -6.98 -0.49 15.65
C GLY A 16 -5.81 -0.83 16.58
N ARG A 17 -4.61 -0.36 16.27
CA ARG A 17 -3.42 -0.56 17.14
C ARG A 17 -3.55 0.16 18.49
N GLU A 18 -4.18 1.33 18.49
CA GLU A 18 -4.42 2.12 19.72
C GLU A 18 -5.68 1.66 20.49
N GLY A 19 -6.39 0.65 19.99
CA GLY A 19 -7.63 0.16 20.62
C GLY A 19 -8.82 1.14 20.53
N ILE A 20 -8.76 2.13 19.66
CA ILE A 20 -9.84 3.12 19.46
C ILE A 20 -10.89 2.51 18.54
N PRO A 21 -12.18 2.40 18.97
CA PRO A 21 -13.22 1.83 18.15
C PRO A 21 -13.53 2.72 16.95
N TYR A 22 -13.65 2.10 15.78
CA TYR A 22 -14.00 2.78 14.54
C TYR A 22 -14.96 1.97 13.67
N VAL A 23 -15.66 2.63 12.77
CA VAL A 23 -16.56 2.04 11.79
C VAL A 23 -16.22 2.58 10.40
N MET A 24 -16.14 1.72 9.41
CA MET A 24 -15.94 2.08 8.00
C MET A 24 -17.21 1.79 7.22
N LYS A 25 -17.75 2.79 6.52
CA LYS A 25 -19.01 2.66 5.77
C LYS A 25 -18.84 1.89 4.46
N GLU A 26 -17.70 1.96 3.83
CA GLU A 26 -17.44 1.30 2.55
C GLU A 26 -16.76 -0.05 2.75
N LYS A 27 -17.07 -1.02 1.85
CA LYS A 27 -16.23 -2.21 1.64
C LYS A 27 -14.90 -1.77 1.05
N ALA A 28 -14.05 -1.17 1.87
CA ALA A 28 -12.69 -0.88 1.44
C ALA A 28 -12.02 -2.21 1.09
N ARG A 29 -11.53 -2.34 -0.14
CA ARG A 29 -10.68 -3.49 -0.49
C ARG A 29 -9.49 -3.46 0.46
N ASN A 30 -9.30 -4.53 1.20
CA ASN A 30 -8.16 -4.64 2.11
C ASN A 30 -6.87 -4.38 1.33
N ILE A 31 -6.14 -3.33 1.69
CA ILE A 31 -4.89 -2.97 1.02
C ILE A 31 -3.88 -4.12 1.04
N TYR A 32 -3.91 -4.94 2.07
CA TYR A 32 -3.04 -6.11 2.17
C TYR A 32 -3.36 -7.23 1.18
N GLU A 33 -4.54 -7.21 0.54
CA GLU A 33 -4.89 -8.08 -0.58
C GLU A 33 -4.41 -7.53 -1.93
N HIS A 34 -3.92 -6.27 -1.96
CA HIS A 34 -3.41 -5.68 -3.19
C HIS A 34 -2.14 -6.43 -3.67
N PHE A 35 -2.02 -6.65 -4.98
CA PHE A 35 -0.95 -7.49 -5.54
C PHE A 35 0.46 -7.00 -5.18
N ILE A 36 0.68 -5.68 -5.07
CA ILE A 36 1.96 -5.09 -4.67
C ILE A 36 2.33 -5.54 -3.26
N VAL A 37 1.39 -5.47 -2.33
CA VAL A 37 1.62 -5.87 -0.94
C VAL A 37 1.90 -7.36 -0.86
N GLN A 38 1.11 -8.16 -1.57
CA GLN A 38 1.29 -9.61 -1.63
C GLN A 38 2.64 -10.00 -2.27
N ASP A 39 3.11 -9.26 -3.27
CA ASP A 39 4.44 -9.46 -3.86
C ASP A 39 5.54 -9.16 -2.82
N ILE A 40 5.46 -8.05 -2.10
CA ILE A 40 6.41 -7.68 -1.02
C ILE A 40 6.41 -8.75 0.08
N MET A 41 5.22 -9.18 0.54
CA MET A 41 5.12 -10.23 1.55
C MET A 41 5.71 -11.57 1.08
N SER A 42 5.57 -11.89 -0.21
CA SER A 42 6.22 -13.08 -0.79
C SER A 42 7.76 -12.97 -0.74
N TYR A 43 8.33 -11.80 -0.99
CA TYR A 43 9.76 -11.56 -0.81
C TYR A 43 10.20 -11.77 0.65
N LEU A 44 9.44 -11.24 1.61
CA LEU A 44 9.75 -11.40 3.03
C LEU A 44 9.65 -12.86 3.48
N ARG A 45 8.63 -13.61 3.02
CA ARG A 45 8.51 -15.05 3.31
C ARG A 45 9.62 -15.87 2.68
N ILE A 46 10.04 -15.55 1.46
CA ILE A 46 11.21 -16.19 0.81
C ILE A 46 12.48 -15.94 1.62
N ALA A 47 12.70 -14.72 2.08
CA ALA A 47 13.86 -14.37 2.89
C ALA A 47 13.83 -15.08 4.26
N ALA A 48 12.67 -15.18 4.89
CA ALA A 48 12.48 -15.88 6.16
C ALA A 48 12.57 -17.41 6.05
N GLY A 49 12.50 -17.97 4.83
CA GLY A 49 12.48 -19.42 4.62
C GLY A 49 11.12 -20.08 4.89
N THR A 50 10.05 -19.30 5.01
CA THR A 50 8.67 -19.75 5.26
C THR A 50 7.80 -19.72 4.01
N ALA A 51 8.38 -19.40 2.85
CA ALA A 51 7.66 -19.25 1.59
C ALA A 51 7.14 -20.57 1.06
N GLU A 52 5.94 -20.52 0.52
CA GLU A 52 5.33 -21.60 -0.23
C GLU A 52 5.60 -21.45 -1.74
N ARG A 53 5.26 -22.47 -2.53
CA ARG A 53 5.39 -22.42 -3.98
C ARG A 53 4.73 -21.19 -4.62
N ILE A 54 3.58 -20.78 -4.10
CA ILE A 54 2.83 -19.62 -4.61
C ILE A 54 3.64 -18.33 -4.48
N ASP A 55 4.39 -18.17 -3.40
CA ASP A 55 5.23 -16.99 -3.17
C ASP A 55 6.32 -16.87 -4.22
N PHE A 56 7.01 -17.96 -4.49
CA PHE A 56 8.04 -18.00 -5.55
C PHE A 56 7.43 -17.69 -6.93
N LEU A 57 6.32 -18.35 -7.29
CA LEU A 57 5.66 -18.11 -8.58
C LEU A 57 5.17 -16.68 -8.73
N ARG A 58 4.81 -16.04 -7.63
CA ARG A 58 4.36 -14.65 -7.60
C ARG A 58 5.46 -13.67 -7.98
N VAL A 59 6.69 -13.85 -7.49
CA VAL A 59 7.77 -12.86 -7.61
C VAL A 59 8.97 -13.30 -8.45
N ILE A 60 8.96 -14.52 -8.99
CA ILE A 60 10.10 -15.12 -9.71
C ILE A 60 10.70 -14.21 -10.79
N ASN A 61 9.87 -13.52 -11.55
CA ASN A 61 10.24 -12.60 -12.61
C ASN A 61 9.74 -11.16 -12.35
N LYS A 62 9.76 -10.73 -11.09
CA LYS A 62 9.44 -9.37 -10.68
C LYS A 62 10.56 -8.77 -9.80
N PRO A 63 11.64 -8.23 -10.35
CA PRO A 63 11.94 -7.94 -11.76
C PRO A 63 12.27 -9.20 -12.57
N PHE A 64 12.35 -9.02 -13.89
CA PHE A 64 12.61 -10.10 -14.82
C PHE A 64 13.99 -10.75 -14.56
N ARG A 65 14.00 -12.08 -14.36
CA ARG A 65 15.20 -12.88 -14.05
C ARG A 65 15.44 -14.02 -15.04
N ASN A 66 14.61 -14.14 -16.06
CA ASN A 66 14.66 -15.21 -17.04
C ASN A 66 14.57 -16.63 -16.43
N ILE A 67 13.73 -16.78 -15.40
CA ILE A 67 13.50 -18.05 -14.72
C ILE A 67 12.15 -18.60 -15.19
N SER A 68 12.14 -19.85 -15.70
CA SER A 68 10.91 -20.53 -16.09
C SER A 68 10.14 -21.04 -14.88
N ARG A 69 8.81 -21.07 -15.01
CA ARG A 69 7.93 -21.70 -14.01
C ARG A 69 8.11 -23.22 -13.96
N GLU A 70 8.60 -23.83 -15.02
CA GLU A 70 8.87 -25.26 -15.10
C GLU A 70 10.08 -25.70 -14.25
N ALA A 71 10.97 -24.76 -13.92
CA ALA A 71 12.10 -25.02 -13.02
C ALA A 71 11.66 -25.36 -11.57
N PHE A 72 10.37 -25.16 -11.24
CA PHE A 72 9.83 -25.51 -9.94
C PHE A 72 9.38 -26.96 -9.88
N GLY A 73 10.23 -27.81 -9.33
CA GLY A 73 9.88 -29.17 -8.95
C GLY A 73 8.94 -29.27 -7.74
N LYS A 74 8.93 -30.41 -7.08
CA LYS A 74 8.14 -30.65 -5.85
C LYS A 74 8.61 -29.76 -4.68
N HIS A 75 9.92 -29.55 -4.56
CA HIS A 75 10.54 -28.70 -3.54
C HIS A 75 10.96 -27.39 -4.16
N VAL A 76 10.45 -26.28 -3.62
CA VAL A 76 10.72 -24.94 -4.11
C VAL A 76 11.65 -24.22 -3.14
N SER A 77 12.86 -23.93 -3.59
CA SER A 77 13.80 -23.09 -2.88
C SER A 77 14.73 -22.41 -3.89
N LEU A 78 15.39 -21.33 -3.46
CA LEU A 78 16.40 -20.68 -4.33
C LEU A 78 17.58 -21.61 -4.64
N GLN A 79 17.89 -22.55 -3.74
CA GLN A 79 18.92 -23.58 -3.98
C GLN A 79 18.46 -24.55 -5.05
N ALA A 80 17.25 -25.09 -4.94
CA ALA A 80 16.70 -26.01 -5.94
C ALA A 80 16.62 -25.38 -7.33
N LEU A 81 16.30 -24.08 -7.43
CA LEU A 81 16.34 -23.34 -8.70
C LEU A 81 17.76 -23.23 -9.26
N GLU A 82 18.75 -22.93 -8.42
CA GLU A 82 20.16 -22.87 -8.84
C GLU A 82 20.64 -24.22 -9.33
N ASP A 83 20.31 -25.30 -8.63
CA ASP A 83 20.66 -26.67 -8.99
C ASP A 83 20.06 -27.06 -10.35
N TYR A 84 18.78 -26.73 -10.59
CA TYR A 84 18.09 -26.98 -11.86
C TYR A 84 18.80 -26.33 -13.04
N TYR A 85 19.20 -25.06 -12.95
CA TYR A 85 19.87 -24.34 -14.01
C TYR A 85 21.40 -24.71 -14.12
N SER A 86 21.94 -25.31 -13.09
CA SER A 86 23.32 -25.82 -13.10
C SER A 86 23.45 -27.22 -13.77
N MET A 87 22.34 -27.94 -13.90
CA MET A 87 22.32 -29.25 -14.57
C MET A 87 22.51 -29.09 -16.08
N LYS A 88 23.37 -29.95 -16.67
CA LYS A 88 23.66 -29.92 -18.11
C LYS A 88 22.53 -30.42 -19.01
N ASN A 89 21.51 -31.06 -18.45
CA ASN A 89 20.44 -31.76 -19.18
C ASN A 89 19.06 -31.07 -19.05
N ASN A 90 19.01 -29.75 -18.99
CA ASN A 90 17.75 -29.04 -19.13
C ASN A 90 17.57 -28.51 -20.57
N ASP A 91 16.34 -28.21 -20.97
CA ASP A 91 15.96 -27.78 -22.32
C ASP A 91 16.45 -26.37 -22.71
N TYR A 92 17.28 -25.73 -21.88
CA TYR A 92 17.72 -24.35 -22.08
C TYR A 92 19.17 -24.31 -22.60
N SER A 93 19.46 -23.28 -23.42
CA SER A 93 20.84 -23.07 -23.89
C SER A 93 21.78 -22.75 -22.71
N ALA A 94 23.06 -23.10 -22.86
CA ALA A 94 24.07 -22.82 -21.84
C ALA A 94 24.19 -21.34 -21.46
N ALA A 95 23.89 -20.44 -22.40
CA ALA A 95 23.86 -19.00 -22.15
C ALA A 95 22.66 -18.58 -21.29
N CYS A 96 21.46 -19.14 -21.52
CA CYS A 96 20.27 -18.92 -20.70
C CYS A 96 20.49 -19.44 -19.28
N ASN A 97 21.06 -20.65 -19.15
CA ASN A 97 21.35 -21.23 -17.84
C ASN A 97 22.33 -20.39 -17.02
N ARG A 98 23.41 -19.89 -17.63
CA ARG A 98 24.36 -19.01 -16.94
C ARG A 98 23.66 -17.72 -16.42
N LYS A 99 22.87 -17.04 -17.26
CA LYS A 99 22.13 -15.83 -16.86
C LYS A 99 21.14 -16.11 -15.73
N ALA A 100 20.42 -17.23 -15.80
CA ALA A 100 19.50 -17.63 -14.74
C ALA A 100 20.25 -17.92 -13.43
N CYS A 101 21.35 -18.68 -13.46
CA CYS A 101 22.18 -18.94 -12.29
C CYS A 101 22.72 -17.65 -11.65
N GLU A 102 23.23 -16.72 -12.45
CA GLU A 102 23.72 -15.42 -11.96
C GLU A 102 22.60 -14.63 -11.27
N ALA A 103 21.41 -14.57 -11.89
CA ALA A 103 20.25 -13.91 -11.32
C ALA A 103 19.78 -14.58 -10.02
N ILE A 104 19.78 -15.91 -9.94
CA ILE A 104 19.39 -16.65 -8.73
C ILE A 104 20.41 -16.42 -7.62
N ARG A 105 21.73 -16.44 -7.91
CA ARG A 105 22.78 -16.14 -6.93
C ARG A 105 22.68 -14.73 -6.38
N LEU A 106 22.38 -13.75 -7.25
CA LEU A 106 22.11 -12.39 -6.80
C LEU A 106 20.87 -12.35 -5.91
N TRP A 107 19.80 -13.02 -6.31
CA TRP A 107 18.56 -13.08 -5.52
C TRP A 107 18.78 -13.73 -4.15
N LYS A 108 19.56 -14.82 -4.06
CA LYS A 108 19.96 -15.45 -2.77
C LYS A 108 20.64 -14.44 -1.84
N ARG A 109 21.64 -13.70 -2.34
CA ARG A 109 22.34 -12.67 -1.55
C ARG A 109 21.41 -11.56 -1.11
N GLN A 110 20.48 -11.13 -1.97
CA GLN A 110 19.48 -10.14 -1.64
C GLN A 110 18.53 -10.63 -0.53
N MET A 111 18.10 -11.90 -0.60
CA MET A 111 17.22 -12.47 0.41
C MET A 111 17.93 -12.66 1.75
N GLU A 112 19.21 -12.95 1.77
CA GLU A 112 20.00 -13.00 3.00
C GLU A 112 20.08 -11.62 3.69
N PHE A 113 20.23 -10.54 2.91
CA PHE A 113 20.14 -9.18 3.46
C PHE A 113 18.74 -8.90 4.03
N VAL A 114 17.68 -9.18 3.26
CA VAL A 114 16.29 -8.95 3.66
C VAL A 114 15.93 -9.70 4.94
N LYS A 115 16.45 -10.93 5.11
CA LYS A 115 16.23 -11.76 6.30
C LYS A 115 16.71 -11.11 7.59
N ASN A 116 17.84 -10.40 7.53
CA ASN A 116 18.51 -9.83 8.69
C ASN A 116 18.18 -8.36 8.92
N ALA A 117 17.42 -7.73 8.02
CA ALA A 117 17.07 -6.32 8.10
C ALA A 117 15.75 -6.10 8.87
N GLU A 118 15.63 -4.94 9.52
CA GLU A 118 14.35 -4.49 10.08
C GLU A 118 13.31 -4.32 8.97
N PRO A 119 12.00 -4.50 9.24
CA PRO A 119 10.95 -4.55 8.22
C PRO A 119 10.96 -3.35 7.26
N LYS A 120 11.09 -2.12 7.75
CA LYS A 120 11.16 -0.91 6.90
C LYS A 120 12.34 -0.96 5.93
N LEU A 121 13.51 -1.34 6.43
CA LEU A 121 14.73 -1.45 5.62
C LEU A 121 14.62 -2.61 4.63
N ALA A 122 14.08 -3.75 5.06
CA ALA A 122 13.83 -4.93 4.21
C ALA A 122 12.92 -4.58 3.02
N VAL A 123 11.78 -3.93 3.28
CA VAL A 123 10.83 -3.50 2.22
C VAL A 123 11.48 -2.47 1.30
N THR A 124 12.18 -1.48 1.86
CA THR A 124 12.89 -0.47 1.06
C THR A 124 13.92 -1.12 0.15
N PHE A 125 14.66 -2.10 0.66
CA PHE A 125 15.66 -2.85 -0.11
C PHE A 125 15.02 -3.65 -1.24
N VAL A 126 13.90 -4.34 -0.99
CA VAL A 126 13.13 -5.03 -2.03
C VAL A 126 12.68 -4.06 -3.12
N CYS A 127 12.13 -2.91 -2.74
CA CYS A 127 11.67 -1.91 -3.69
C CYS A 127 12.82 -1.35 -4.56
N LYS A 128 13.91 -0.93 -3.92
CA LYS A 128 15.01 -0.21 -4.59
C LYS A 128 16.09 -1.16 -5.12
N ALA A 129 16.74 -1.92 -4.24
CA ALA A 129 17.91 -2.73 -4.59
C ALA A 129 17.55 -4.03 -5.31
N CYS A 130 16.44 -4.68 -4.97
CA CYS A 130 15.96 -5.83 -5.76
C CYS A 130 15.28 -5.39 -7.06
N GLY A 131 14.99 -4.10 -7.26
CA GLY A 131 14.47 -3.55 -8.51
C GLY A 131 12.97 -3.71 -8.70
N TYR A 132 12.20 -3.98 -7.64
CA TYR A 132 10.76 -4.18 -7.72
C TYR A 132 10.01 -2.91 -8.15
N GLU A 133 10.40 -1.74 -7.63
CA GLU A 133 9.83 -0.44 -8.04
C GLU A 133 10.06 -0.15 -9.52
N ARG A 134 11.26 -0.45 -10.05
CA ARG A 134 11.55 -0.32 -11.49
C ARG A 134 10.64 -1.22 -12.33
N TYR A 135 10.43 -2.45 -11.88
CA TYR A 135 9.50 -3.38 -12.52
C TYR A 135 8.07 -2.81 -12.56
N LEU A 136 7.58 -2.25 -11.46
CA LEU A 136 6.25 -1.65 -11.40
C LEU A 136 6.12 -0.45 -12.34
N ARG A 137 7.11 0.45 -12.35
CA ARG A 137 7.10 1.60 -13.27
C ARG A 137 7.08 1.18 -14.75
N GLN A 138 7.88 0.17 -15.11
CA GLN A 138 7.85 -0.37 -16.48
C GLN A 138 6.49 -0.95 -16.82
N ARG A 139 5.87 -1.67 -15.91
CA ARG A 139 4.54 -2.24 -16.09
C ARG A 139 3.46 -1.16 -16.17
N ALA A 140 3.49 -0.16 -15.30
CA ALA A 140 2.53 0.94 -15.30
C ALA A 140 2.58 1.76 -16.59
N ASN A 141 3.76 2.05 -17.12
CA ASN A 141 3.92 2.77 -18.39
C ASN A 141 3.30 2.04 -19.58
N VAL A 142 3.25 0.71 -19.55
CA VAL A 142 2.60 -0.11 -20.58
C VAL A 142 1.08 -0.14 -20.40
N GLU A 143 0.59 -0.16 -19.15
CA GLU A 143 -0.83 -0.29 -18.86
C GLU A 143 -1.57 1.06 -18.85
N ASN A 144 -1.10 2.04 -18.09
CA ASN A 144 -1.65 3.40 -18.01
C ASN A 144 -0.80 4.26 -17.04
N SER A 145 -0.52 5.51 -17.38
CA SER A 145 0.26 6.44 -16.53
C SER A 145 -0.38 6.75 -15.17
N GLU A 146 -1.71 6.73 -15.07
CA GLU A 146 -2.44 6.97 -13.80
C GLU A 146 -2.11 5.92 -12.75
N LYS A 147 -1.92 4.65 -13.13
CA LYS A 147 -1.53 3.56 -12.23
C LYS A 147 -0.15 3.76 -11.60
N THR A 148 0.73 4.51 -12.25
CA THR A 148 2.07 4.77 -11.72
C THR A 148 1.99 5.48 -10.37
N GLN A 149 1.13 6.49 -10.26
CA GLN A 149 0.97 7.24 -9.02
C GLN A 149 0.31 6.39 -7.93
N GLU A 150 -0.78 5.69 -8.23
CA GLU A 150 -1.44 4.79 -7.29
C GLU A 150 -0.46 3.76 -6.72
N TRP A 151 0.35 3.13 -7.58
CA TRP A 151 1.31 2.12 -7.14
C TRP A 151 2.48 2.70 -6.33
N GLU A 152 2.92 3.92 -6.64
CA GLU A 152 3.91 4.64 -5.84
C GLU A 152 3.35 5.00 -4.44
N GLU A 153 2.11 5.41 -4.36
CA GLU A 153 1.43 5.69 -3.08
C GLU A 153 1.32 4.41 -2.22
N ILE A 154 0.96 3.28 -2.84
CA ILE A 154 0.90 1.98 -2.14
C ILE A 154 2.29 1.57 -1.65
N LEU A 155 3.34 1.70 -2.47
CA LEU A 155 4.70 1.38 -2.04
C LEU A 155 5.15 2.25 -0.87
N ASN A 156 4.90 3.56 -0.95
CA ASN A 156 5.24 4.48 0.13
C ASN A 156 4.49 4.13 1.42
N TYR A 157 3.19 3.83 1.32
CA TYR A 157 2.40 3.38 2.45
C TYR A 157 2.99 2.12 3.11
N ILE A 158 3.32 1.10 2.32
CA ILE A 158 3.85 -0.17 2.83
C ILE A 158 5.22 0.00 3.48
N VAL A 159 6.09 0.85 2.94
CA VAL A 159 7.39 1.18 3.53
C VAL A 159 7.23 1.85 4.90
N GLU A 160 6.31 2.83 5.00
CA GLU A 160 6.06 3.52 6.27
C GLU A 160 5.37 2.58 7.28
N GLU A 161 4.39 1.80 6.84
CA GLU A 161 3.67 0.85 7.70
C GLU A 161 4.62 -0.22 8.28
N ALA A 162 5.52 -0.77 7.46
CA ALA A 162 6.53 -1.72 7.92
C ALA A 162 7.41 -1.17 9.06
N GLY A 163 7.62 0.15 9.10
CA GLY A 163 8.41 0.81 10.15
C GLY A 163 7.77 0.81 11.55
N HIS A 164 6.50 0.43 11.67
CA HIS A 164 5.83 0.31 12.95
C HIS A 164 6.05 -1.04 13.65
N PHE A 165 6.72 -1.98 12.98
CA PHE A 165 6.93 -3.34 13.46
C PHE A 165 8.41 -3.65 13.61
N LYS A 166 8.75 -4.47 14.60
CA LYS A 166 10.13 -4.91 14.83
C LYS A 166 10.51 -6.10 13.95
N THR A 167 9.54 -6.93 13.60
CA THR A 167 9.77 -8.13 12.79
C THR A 167 8.74 -8.27 11.68
N ALA A 168 9.11 -8.93 10.58
CA ALA A 168 8.20 -9.24 9.48
C ALA A 168 7.03 -10.13 9.94
N LYS A 169 7.25 -10.97 10.95
CA LYS A 169 6.22 -11.85 11.54
C LYS A 169 5.16 -11.03 12.27
N GLU A 170 5.56 -10.11 13.15
CA GLU A 170 4.63 -9.19 13.82
C GLU A 170 3.78 -8.42 12.81
N TRP A 171 4.40 -7.96 11.73
CA TRP A 171 3.69 -7.24 10.70
C TRP A 171 2.67 -8.13 9.98
N GLN A 172 3.03 -9.37 9.65
CA GLN A 172 2.11 -10.33 9.05
C GLN A 172 0.90 -10.62 9.95
N GLU A 173 1.12 -10.87 11.24
CA GLU A 173 0.07 -11.08 12.22
C GLU A 173 -0.87 -9.87 12.35
N ALA A 174 -0.31 -8.66 12.31
CA ALA A 174 -1.11 -7.42 12.29
C ALA A 174 -1.97 -7.29 11.02
N GLN A 175 -1.46 -7.70 9.86
CA GLN A 175 -2.22 -7.70 8.60
C GLN A 175 -3.39 -8.67 8.65
N GLU A 176 -3.20 -9.86 9.20
CA GLU A 176 -4.25 -10.87 9.37
C GLU A 176 -5.35 -10.34 10.31
N THR A 177 -4.95 -9.77 11.45
CA THR A 177 -5.85 -9.14 12.42
C THR A 177 -6.66 -8.01 11.79
N PHE A 178 -6.00 -7.12 11.03
CA PHE A 178 -6.67 -6.03 10.34
C PHE A 178 -7.67 -6.55 9.30
N GLY A 179 -7.31 -7.57 8.52
CA GLY A 179 -8.21 -8.21 7.57
C GLY A 179 -9.47 -8.82 8.23
N GLU A 180 -9.31 -9.40 9.42
CA GLU A 180 -10.45 -9.88 10.21
C GLU A 180 -11.33 -8.74 10.75
N GLN A 181 -10.71 -7.67 11.22
CA GLN A 181 -11.43 -6.48 11.71
C GLN A 181 -12.25 -5.84 10.59
N LEU A 182 -11.69 -5.72 9.38
CA LEU A 182 -12.42 -5.22 8.22
C LEU A 182 -13.63 -6.10 7.88
N ARG A 183 -13.46 -7.42 7.89
CA ARG A 183 -14.57 -8.37 7.65
C ARG A 183 -15.67 -8.26 8.71
N LYS A 184 -15.30 -8.15 9.97
CA LYS A 184 -16.25 -7.97 11.09
C LYS A 184 -16.92 -6.60 11.06
N GLY A 185 -16.20 -5.54 10.72
CA GLY A 185 -16.73 -4.17 10.58
C GLY A 185 -17.78 -4.08 9.47
N VAL A 186 -17.50 -4.68 8.30
CA VAL A 186 -18.46 -4.76 7.19
C VAL A 186 -19.71 -5.57 7.54
N ALA A 187 -19.58 -6.64 8.34
CA ALA A 187 -20.73 -7.45 8.80
C ALA A 187 -21.65 -6.68 9.77
N ARG A 188 -21.12 -5.71 10.53
CA ARG A 188 -21.93 -4.89 11.44
C ARG A 188 -22.73 -3.80 10.74
N GLU A 189 -22.28 -3.31 9.57
CA GLU A 189 -23.00 -2.29 8.79
C GLU A 189 -24.05 -2.85 7.81
N SER A 190 -24.07 -4.17 7.56
CA SER A 190 -25.01 -4.79 6.62
C SER A 190 -26.44 -4.95 7.18
N GLY A 191 -26.71 -4.53 8.40
CA GLY A 191 -28.06 -4.45 8.98
C GLY A 191 -28.61 -3.03 8.88
N ASP A 192 -29.86 -2.88 8.47
CA ASP A 192 -30.59 -1.59 8.28
C ASP A 192 -30.65 -0.67 9.53
N ASN A 193 -30.03 -1.04 10.63
CA ASN A 193 -29.99 -0.30 11.91
C ASN A 193 -28.61 -0.34 12.56
N ALA A 194 -27.53 -0.12 11.79
CA ALA A 194 -26.21 0.07 12.40
C ALA A 194 -26.14 1.46 13.08
N GLN A 195 -26.73 1.58 14.25
CA GLN A 195 -26.29 2.57 15.23
C GLN A 195 -24.83 2.25 15.51
N ALA A 196 -23.92 3.09 14.99
CA ALA A 196 -22.51 3.01 15.37
C ALA A 196 -22.47 2.89 16.90
N ALA A 197 -21.70 1.95 17.42
CA ALA A 197 -21.51 1.84 18.86
C ALA A 197 -21.19 3.23 19.38
N ASP A 198 -21.91 3.67 20.41
CA ASP A 198 -21.77 5.01 20.97
C ASP A 198 -20.27 5.27 21.24
N GLY A 199 -19.71 6.30 20.64
CA GLY A 199 -18.30 6.68 20.78
C GLY A 199 -17.33 6.12 19.70
N ALA A 200 -17.79 5.39 18.67
CA ALA A 200 -16.92 4.94 17.59
C ALA A 200 -16.63 6.03 16.55
N VAL A 201 -15.37 6.12 16.10
CA VAL A 201 -14.96 7.05 15.03
C VAL A 201 -15.47 6.54 13.68
N ARG A 202 -16.20 7.39 12.95
CA ARG A 202 -16.68 7.06 11.59
C ARG A 202 -15.63 7.45 10.55
N LEU A 203 -15.15 6.48 9.81
CA LEU A 203 -14.20 6.67 8.72
C LEU A 203 -14.93 6.53 7.37
N LEU A 204 -14.82 7.57 6.54
CA LEU A 204 -15.49 7.64 5.23
C LEU A 204 -14.59 8.32 4.21
N THR A 205 -14.70 7.90 2.94
CA THR A 205 -14.23 8.75 1.85
C THR A 205 -15.20 9.90 1.59
N VAL A 206 -14.73 10.96 0.93
CA VAL A 206 -15.61 12.07 0.55
C VAL A 206 -16.76 11.58 -0.32
N HIS A 207 -16.50 10.65 -1.24
CA HIS A 207 -17.53 10.06 -2.11
C HIS A 207 -18.62 9.33 -1.30
N ALA A 208 -18.23 8.54 -0.30
CA ALA A 208 -19.16 7.81 0.56
C ALA A 208 -19.95 8.71 1.50
N SER A 209 -19.52 9.95 1.69
CA SER A 209 -20.20 10.91 2.55
C SER A 209 -21.36 11.64 1.86
N LYS A 210 -21.61 11.41 0.58
CA LYS A 210 -22.69 12.06 -0.17
C LYS A 210 -24.04 11.82 0.50
N GLY A 211 -24.76 12.90 0.79
CA GLY A 211 -26.07 12.87 1.47
C GLY A 211 -26.03 12.66 2.98
N LEU A 212 -24.85 12.56 3.59
CA LEU A 212 -24.68 12.48 5.03
C LEU A 212 -24.19 13.80 5.60
N GLU A 213 -24.48 14.04 6.88
CA GLU A 213 -23.99 15.19 7.64
C GLU A 213 -23.60 14.73 9.05
N PHE A 214 -22.60 15.38 9.64
CA PHE A 214 -22.04 15.04 10.94
C PHE A 214 -21.85 16.30 11.78
N ASP A 215 -21.99 16.19 13.09
CA ASP A 215 -21.76 17.32 13.98
C ASP A 215 -20.33 17.85 13.87
N SER A 216 -19.35 16.95 13.91
CA SER A 216 -17.93 17.27 13.76
C SER A 216 -17.30 16.48 12.63
N VAL A 217 -16.50 17.12 11.79
CA VAL A 217 -15.79 16.53 10.65
C VAL A 217 -14.32 16.89 10.70
N TRP A 218 -13.48 15.87 10.61
CA TRP A 218 -12.03 16.01 10.46
C TRP A 218 -11.63 15.56 9.06
N ILE A 219 -10.90 16.41 8.34
CA ILE A 219 -10.35 16.11 7.03
C ILE A 219 -8.83 16.11 7.17
N PRO A 220 -8.22 14.95 7.35
CA PRO A 220 -6.75 14.84 7.43
C PRO A 220 -6.12 14.96 6.07
N ASP A 221 -4.82 15.27 6.07
CA ASP A 221 -3.96 15.34 4.88
C ASP A 221 -4.49 16.32 3.82
N CYS A 222 -4.89 17.53 4.26
CA CYS A 222 -5.25 18.63 3.39
C CYS A 222 -4.00 19.23 2.72
N ASN A 223 -3.27 18.41 1.99
CA ASN A 223 -2.01 18.72 1.35
C ASN A 223 -2.11 18.64 -0.17
N GLU A 224 -1.21 19.32 -0.87
CA GLU A 224 -1.00 19.12 -2.30
C GLU A 224 -0.77 17.63 -2.62
N LYS A 225 -1.22 17.16 -3.78
CA LYS A 225 -1.27 15.77 -4.24
C LYS A 225 -2.35 14.90 -3.59
N ASN A 226 -2.96 15.33 -2.47
CA ASN A 226 -4.12 14.67 -1.89
C ASN A 226 -5.38 15.50 -2.12
N PHE A 227 -5.31 16.83 -1.93
CA PHE A 227 -6.31 17.81 -2.36
C PHE A 227 -5.61 19.01 -3.05
N PRO A 228 -5.59 19.08 -4.40
CA PRO A 228 -6.14 18.13 -5.38
C PRO A 228 -5.39 16.81 -5.40
N HIS A 229 -6.14 15.72 -5.66
CA HIS A 229 -5.55 14.40 -5.79
C HIS A 229 -4.87 14.26 -7.15
N GLY A 230 -3.68 13.66 -7.14
CA GLY A 230 -2.94 13.43 -8.37
C GLY A 230 -1.95 14.54 -8.73
N ASN A 231 -1.30 14.37 -9.89
CA ASN A 231 -0.34 15.32 -10.45
C ASN A 231 -0.96 16.18 -11.57
N GLY A 232 -2.27 16.09 -11.79
CA GLY A 232 -2.97 16.83 -12.82
C GLY A 232 -2.94 18.33 -12.54
N LEU A 233 -2.39 19.10 -13.49
CA LEU A 233 -2.46 20.56 -13.51
C LEU A 233 -3.55 21.05 -14.47
N ASP A 234 -4.36 20.13 -15.00
CA ASP A 234 -5.48 20.44 -15.86
C ASP A 234 -6.54 21.25 -15.08
N PRO A 235 -6.97 22.42 -15.58
CA PRO A 235 -7.94 23.27 -14.91
C PRO A 235 -9.26 22.58 -14.58
N GLU A 236 -9.74 21.69 -15.46
CA GLU A 236 -10.99 20.96 -15.26
C GLU A 236 -10.86 19.96 -14.09
N HIS A 237 -9.76 19.24 -14.03
CA HIS A 237 -9.45 18.33 -12.92
C HIS A 237 -9.32 19.08 -11.59
N ILE A 238 -8.63 20.23 -11.57
CA ILE A 238 -8.50 21.05 -10.35
C ILE A 238 -9.85 21.54 -9.87
N GLU A 239 -10.75 21.92 -10.80
CA GLU A 239 -12.08 22.41 -10.43
C GLU A 239 -12.96 21.28 -9.86
N GLU A 240 -12.87 20.07 -10.40
CA GLU A 240 -13.55 18.90 -9.87
C GLU A 240 -13.02 18.53 -8.47
N GLU A 241 -11.71 18.54 -8.26
CA GLU A 241 -11.10 18.31 -6.96
C GLU A 241 -11.50 19.40 -5.92
N ARG A 242 -11.67 20.63 -6.38
CA ARG A 242 -12.18 21.70 -5.53
C ARG A 242 -13.62 21.43 -5.10
N ARG A 243 -14.48 20.94 -5.99
CA ARG A 243 -15.85 20.54 -5.67
C ARG A 243 -15.87 19.39 -4.67
N ILE A 244 -15.01 18.39 -4.86
CA ILE A 244 -14.87 17.27 -3.92
C ILE A 244 -14.47 17.79 -2.55
N PHE A 245 -13.49 18.69 -2.47
CA PHE A 245 -13.05 19.28 -1.20
C PHE A 245 -14.16 20.11 -0.54
N TYR A 246 -14.89 20.91 -1.33
CA TYR A 246 -16.05 21.67 -0.84
C TYR A 246 -17.14 20.75 -0.28
N VAL A 247 -17.48 19.67 -0.98
CA VAL A 247 -18.44 18.68 -0.49
C VAL A 247 -17.99 18.09 0.84
N ALA A 248 -16.71 17.77 1.02
CA ALA A 248 -16.19 17.26 2.28
C ALA A 248 -16.40 18.26 3.44
N MET A 249 -16.08 19.52 3.20
CA MET A 249 -16.27 20.59 4.21
C MET A 249 -17.75 20.78 4.60
N THR A 250 -18.65 20.73 3.61
CA THR A 250 -20.10 20.93 3.85
C THR A 250 -20.78 19.76 4.57
N ARG A 251 -20.05 18.69 4.86
CA ARG A 251 -20.58 17.59 5.69
C ARG A 251 -20.58 17.91 7.18
N ALA A 252 -19.88 18.95 7.62
CA ALA A 252 -19.83 19.40 8.99
C ALA A 252 -21.03 20.32 9.30
N LYS A 253 -21.75 19.99 10.39
CA LYS A 253 -22.86 20.85 10.92
C LYS A 253 -22.36 21.89 11.89
N LYS A 254 -21.38 21.56 12.74
CA LYS A 254 -20.90 22.43 13.83
C LYS A 254 -19.40 22.67 13.72
N ASP A 255 -18.61 21.59 13.72
CA ASP A 255 -17.15 21.68 13.82
C ASP A 255 -16.49 21.08 12.59
N LEU A 256 -15.57 21.84 12.00
CA LEU A 256 -14.76 21.40 10.87
C LEU A 256 -13.28 21.60 11.18
N GLU A 257 -12.51 20.51 11.15
CA GLU A 257 -11.06 20.55 11.26
C GLU A 257 -10.38 20.09 9.97
N LEU A 258 -9.52 20.96 9.44
CA LEU A 258 -8.70 20.72 8.27
C LEU A 258 -7.23 20.55 8.69
N LEU A 259 -6.73 19.33 8.61
CA LEU A 259 -5.40 18.96 9.10
C LEU A 259 -4.40 18.87 7.96
N CYS A 260 -3.29 19.60 8.08
CA CYS A 260 -2.18 19.56 7.15
C CYS A 260 -0.96 18.91 7.79
N LEU A 261 -0.27 18.08 7.02
CA LEU A 261 1.01 17.51 7.40
C LEU A 261 2.14 18.39 6.87
N THR A 262 3.13 18.68 7.69
CA THR A 262 4.31 19.47 7.28
C THR A 262 5.37 18.62 6.57
N GLY A 263 5.31 17.29 6.75
CA GLY A 263 6.33 16.39 6.27
C GLY A 263 7.63 16.45 7.08
N THR A 264 8.71 15.96 6.48
CA THR A 264 10.07 16.03 7.05
C THR A 264 10.94 16.94 6.20
N ALA A 265 12.13 17.30 6.69
CA ALA A 265 13.09 18.10 5.93
C ALA A 265 13.48 17.43 4.59
N GLU A 266 13.53 16.09 4.56
CA GLU A 266 13.86 15.32 3.36
C GLU A 266 12.67 15.16 2.41
N ARG A 267 11.45 15.20 2.94
CA ARG A 267 10.18 15.05 2.21
C ARG A 267 9.17 16.09 2.70
N PRO A 268 9.33 17.36 2.35
CA PRO A 268 8.40 18.41 2.75
C PRO A 268 7.03 18.18 2.11
N ARG A 269 5.97 18.45 2.87
CA ARG A 269 4.59 18.45 2.39
C ARG A 269 4.06 19.87 2.43
N PHE A 270 3.39 20.27 1.37
CA PHE A 270 2.83 21.62 1.26
C PHE A 270 1.32 21.57 1.52
N PRO A 271 0.77 22.54 2.24
CA PRO A 271 -0.67 22.68 2.39
C PRO A 271 -1.36 22.76 1.03
N SER A 272 -2.57 22.23 0.97
CA SER A 272 -3.41 22.30 -0.23
C SER A 272 -3.65 23.75 -0.65
N ARG A 273 -3.57 24.00 -1.96
CA ARG A 273 -3.94 25.28 -2.57
C ARG A 273 -5.39 25.70 -2.27
N PHE A 274 -6.25 24.75 -1.96
CA PHE A 274 -7.65 25.01 -1.60
C PHE A 274 -7.81 25.63 -0.22
N LEU A 275 -6.79 25.60 0.63
CA LEU A 275 -6.78 26.26 1.93
C LEU A 275 -6.39 27.75 1.85
N ILE A 276 -5.72 28.19 0.78
CA ILE A 276 -5.24 29.57 0.63
C ILE A 276 -6.39 30.58 0.77
N PRO A 277 -7.56 30.40 0.12
CA PRO A 277 -8.67 31.32 0.28
C PRO A 277 -9.23 31.34 1.71
N LEU A 278 -9.21 30.20 2.42
CA LEU A 278 -9.77 30.07 3.77
C LEU A 278 -8.92 30.80 4.81
N ASN A 279 -7.61 30.89 4.62
CA ASN A 279 -6.72 31.62 5.54
C ASN A 279 -7.02 33.13 5.61
N ARG A 280 -7.71 33.69 4.63
CA ARG A 280 -8.16 35.12 4.65
C ARG A 280 -9.29 35.39 5.64
N TYR A 281 -9.94 34.34 6.14
CA TYR A 281 -11.07 34.42 7.07
C TYR A 281 -10.72 33.93 8.47
N ARG A 282 -9.45 33.68 8.79
CA ARG A 282 -9.03 33.49 10.19
C ARG A 282 -9.17 34.79 10.92
N ARG A 283 -10.16 34.89 11.82
CA ARG A 283 -10.27 35.89 12.87
C ARG A 283 -9.65 35.39 14.16
#